data_a41e1948e356249e75f22c06aa79bc2b
#
_entry.id   a41e1948e356249e75f22c06aa79bc2b
#
_cell.length_a   1.000
_cell.length_b   1.000
_cell.length_c   1.000
_cell.angle_alpha   90.00
_cell.angle_beta   90.00
_cell.angle_gamma   90.00
#
_symmetry.space_group_name_H-M   'P 1'
#
loop_
_entity.id
_entity.type
_entity.pdbx_description
1 polymer ?
#
loop_
_entity_poly.entity_id
_entity_poly.type
_entity_poly.pdbx_seq_one_letter_code
_entity_poly.pdbx_strand_id
1 'polypeptide(L)'
;MKRFYLNFFFTLISFVAFAQQKPHYTQYIMNNYIINPAIGGIENYIDVKLSVRNQWVGIDGAPKTFYATIHGPIGKKDYRTTATSFETKGMNPRGQSYWQDYSSAAPHHGLGMTVVNYSTGYINRLTGYATYSYHIGLTDKTSLAAGIGLGFSAISLKLDKVTLANSFDPAVNLASTSVKKINPELNAGLWLYSDLYFMGISAQQIIPIKLSLVDNTLYKSTLIPHLFGTGGFRVPITEDINGLPSVMVRYIASAPLSVDVNFKAQYRDLLWVGGSYRKGVGFSAMTGVNIANKCNISYSYDLNNSKYMLGTINKGTHEIVLGFLLNNVYGDLCPKNIW
;
A
#
# COMPACT_ATOMS: atom_id res chain seq x y z
N MET A 1 -4.14 48.23 19.61
CA MET A 1 -4.31 46.95 20.33
C MET A 1 -4.98 45.86 19.49
N LYS A 2 -6.12 46.06 18.85
CA LYS A 2 -6.79 45.01 18.02
C LYS A 2 -5.93 44.40 16.88
N ARG A 3 -5.10 45.19 16.21
CA ARG A 3 -4.19 44.72 15.15
C ARG A 3 -3.02 43.89 15.70
N PHE A 4 -2.60 44.15 16.95
CA PHE A 4 -1.54 43.37 17.59
C PHE A 4 -2.01 41.92 17.96
N TYR A 5 -3.24 41.77 18.42
CA TYR A 5 -3.83 40.46 18.71
C TYR A 5 -4.11 39.65 17.44
N LEU A 6 -4.48 40.36 16.35
CA LEU A 6 -4.74 39.68 15.07
C LEU A 6 -3.43 39.13 14.46
N ASN A 7 -2.34 39.88 14.53
CA ASN A 7 -1.02 39.43 14.09
C ASN A 7 -0.44 38.34 14.97
N PHE A 8 -0.65 38.41 16.30
CA PHE A 8 -0.25 37.36 17.23
C PHE A 8 -1.02 36.07 17.01
N PHE A 9 -2.31 36.14 16.70
CA PHE A 9 -3.14 34.97 16.38
C PHE A 9 -2.74 34.34 15.03
N PHE A 10 -2.33 35.14 14.05
CA PHE A 10 -1.83 34.63 12.75
C PHE A 10 -0.45 33.97 12.86
N THR A 11 0.39 34.42 13.79
CA THR A 11 1.74 33.84 13.99
C THR A 11 1.66 32.49 14.72
N LEU A 12 0.60 32.20 15.48
CA LEU A 12 0.39 30.92 16.17
C LEU A 12 -0.08 29.78 15.25
N ILE A 13 -0.58 30.10 14.04
CA ILE A 13 -1.08 29.11 13.08
C ILE A 13 0.05 28.53 12.19
N SER A 14 1.27 29.08 12.25
CA SER A 14 2.34 28.79 11.28
C SER A 14 3.25 27.61 11.63
N PHE A 15 3.02 26.84 12.68
CA PHE A 15 3.93 25.78 13.14
C PHE A 15 3.33 24.39 13.11
N VAL A 16 2.76 23.98 11.97
CA VAL A 16 2.51 22.56 11.76
C VAL A 16 3.27 22.11 10.51
N ALA A 17 4.58 21.99 10.64
CA ALA A 17 5.41 21.36 9.63
C ALA A 17 5.18 19.82 9.74
N PHE A 18 4.30 19.29 8.92
CA PHE A 18 4.11 17.84 8.78
C PHE A 18 5.23 17.27 7.94
N ALA A 19 6.30 16.82 8.59
CA ALA A 19 7.40 16.14 7.94
C ALA A 19 7.23 14.61 8.02
N GLN A 20 7.55 13.92 6.92
CA GLN A 20 7.82 12.49 6.79
C GLN A 20 6.61 11.55 6.82
N GLN A 21 5.89 11.49 5.69
CA GLN A 21 4.93 10.43 5.42
C GLN A 21 5.60 9.24 4.69
N LYS A 22 5.14 7.99 4.97
CA LYS A 22 5.41 6.85 4.08
C LYS A 22 4.84 7.11 2.69
N PRO A 23 5.40 6.52 1.62
CA PRO A 23 4.83 6.65 0.29
C PRO A 23 3.35 6.22 0.27
N HIS A 24 2.57 6.90 -0.55
CA HIS A 24 1.22 6.51 -0.87
C HIS A 24 1.24 5.56 -2.06
N TYR A 25 0.48 4.48 -1.97
CA TYR A 25 0.27 3.55 -3.06
C TYR A 25 -1.15 3.76 -3.60
N THR A 26 -1.32 4.01 -4.88
CA THR A 26 -2.67 4.14 -5.48
C THR A 26 -3.23 2.77 -5.74
N GLN A 27 -2.39 1.86 -6.22
CA GLN A 27 -2.78 0.50 -6.54
C GLN A 27 -2.69 -0.48 -5.35
N TYR A 28 -2.82 0.00 -4.10
CA TYR A 28 -2.87 -0.89 -2.94
C TYR A 28 -4.04 -1.89 -3.04
N ILE A 29 -5.12 -1.55 -3.76
CA ILE A 29 -6.23 -2.46 -4.05
C ILE A 29 -5.80 -3.69 -4.88
N MET A 30 -4.65 -3.62 -5.55
CA MET A 30 -4.03 -4.75 -6.25
C MET A 30 -3.00 -5.48 -5.40
N ASN A 31 -2.59 -4.87 -4.29
CA ASN A 31 -1.58 -5.41 -3.39
C ASN A 31 -1.83 -4.95 -1.95
N ASN A 32 -2.93 -5.38 -1.36
CA ASN A 32 -3.23 -5.07 0.04
C ASN A 32 -2.18 -5.63 1.01
N TYR A 33 -1.39 -6.62 0.61
CA TYR A 33 -0.30 -7.16 1.40
C TYR A 33 0.76 -6.12 1.77
N ILE A 34 1.00 -5.09 0.94
CA ILE A 34 1.97 -4.02 1.25
C ILE A 34 1.56 -3.19 2.47
N ILE A 35 0.26 -3.14 2.78
CA ILE A 35 -0.28 -2.40 3.93
C ILE A 35 -0.63 -3.29 5.11
N ASN A 36 -0.87 -4.60 4.90
CA ASN A 36 -1.27 -5.51 5.96
C ASN A 36 -0.55 -6.87 5.86
N PRO A 37 0.35 -7.21 6.78
CA PRO A 37 1.11 -8.46 6.74
C PRO A 37 0.26 -9.72 6.95
N ALA A 38 -0.96 -9.60 7.48
CA ALA A 38 -1.87 -10.73 7.68
C ALA A 38 -2.37 -11.35 6.36
N ILE A 39 -2.21 -10.67 5.23
CA ILE A 39 -2.61 -11.16 3.91
C ILE A 39 -1.61 -12.19 3.36
N GLY A 40 -0.41 -12.26 3.91
CA GLY A 40 0.60 -13.21 3.47
C GLY A 40 0.04 -14.63 3.43
N GLY A 41 0.14 -15.34 2.30
CA GLY A 41 -0.34 -16.72 2.15
C GLY A 41 -1.84 -16.90 2.00
N ILE A 42 -2.62 -15.84 1.81
CA ILE A 42 -4.08 -15.93 1.59
C ILE A 42 -4.43 -16.71 0.32
N GLU A 43 -3.59 -16.63 -0.70
CA GLU A 43 -3.81 -17.29 -1.98
C GLU A 43 -3.28 -18.72 -1.99
N ASN A 44 -3.58 -19.47 -3.05
CA ASN A 44 -3.14 -20.86 -3.24
C ASN A 44 -1.82 -20.97 -4.05
N TYR A 45 -1.20 -19.83 -4.32
CA TYR A 45 0.01 -19.68 -5.11
C TYR A 45 0.94 -18.65 -4.45
N ILE A 46 2.16 -18.57 -4.95
CA ILE A 46 3.09 -17.52 -4.55
C ILE A 46 2.78 -16.28 -5.39
N ASP A 47 2.35 -15.22 -4.72
CA ASP A 47 2.06 -13.92 -5.35
C ASP A 47 3.29 -13.03 -5.29
N VAL A 48 3.79 -12.64 -6.46
CA VAL A 48 4.90 -11.70 -6.61
C VAL A 48 4.38 -10.44 -7.28
N LYS A 49 4.62 -9.28 -6.67
CA LYS A 49 4.27 -7.99 -7.28
C LYS A 49 5.45 -7.04 -7.29
N LEU A 50 5.65 -6.41 -8.43
CA LEU A 50 6.64 -5.37 -8.67
C LEU A 50 5.90 -4.10 -9.07
N SER A 51 6.26 -2.97 -8.48
CA SER A 51 5.67 -1.68 -8.83
C SER A 51 6.71 -0.59 -9.00
N VAL A 52 6.44 0.26 -9.97
CA VAL A 52 7.15 1.53 -10.16
C VAL A 52 6.13 2.66 -10.16
N ARG A 53 6.33 3.64 -9.28
CA ARG A 53 5.48 4.82 -9.16
C ARG A 53 6.31 6.09 -9.28
N ASN A 54 5.95 6.95 -10.23
CA ASN A 54 6.50 8.27 -10.43
C ASN A 54 5.45 9.31 -10.07
N GLN A 55 5.66 10.04 -8.98
CA GLN A 55 4.74 11.06 -8.51
C GLN A 55 5.12 12.43 -9.09
N TRP A 56 4.13 13.27 -9.37
CA TRP A 56 4.30 14.68 -9.79
C TRP A 56 5.28 14.82 -10.94
N VAL A 57 5.02 14.10 -12.01
CA VAL A 57 5.89 14.11 -13.21
C VAL A 57 6.07 15.53 -13.73
N GLY A 58 7.31 15.91 -14.00
CA GLY A 58 7.71 17.27 -14.45
C GLY A 58 8.31 18.13 -13.33
N ILE A 59 8.33 17.64 -12.08
CA ILE A 59 8.95 18.35 -10.95
C ILE A 59 10.29 17.69 -10.60
N ASP A 60 11.34 18.50 -10.52
CA ASP A 60 12.66 18.01 -10.10
C ASP A 60 12.65 17.54 -8.65
N GLY A 61 13.28 16.39 -8.40
CA GLY A 61 13.27 15.78 -7.07
C GLY A 61 11.93 15.16 -6.66
N ALA A 62 10.97 15.08 -7.58
CA ALA A 62 9.66 14.47 -7.30
C ALA A 62 9.78 13.04 -6.77
N PRO A 63 8.83 12.61 -5.90
CA PRO A 63 8.90 11.30 -5.27
C PRO A 63 8.83 10.16 -6.29
N LYS A 64 9.73 9.18 -6.13
CA LYS A 64 9.74 7.91 -6.87
C LYS A 64 9.68 6.76 -5.90
N THR A 65 8.81 5.81 -6.15
CA THR A 65 8.68 4.60 -5.35
C THR A 65 8.87 3.38 -6.24
N PHE A 66 9.71 2.47 -5.79
CA PHE A 66 9.78 1.11 -6.30
C PHE A 66 9.44 0.18 -5.15
N TYR A 67 8.58 -0.82 -5.38
CA TYR A 67 8.43 -1.90 -4.42
C TYR A 67 8.39 -3.26 -5.09
N ALA A 68 8.83 -4.25 -4.34
CA ALA A 68 8.69 -5.66 -4.64
C ALA A 68 8.09 -6.37 -3.44
N THR A 69 7.07 -7.18 -3.67
CA THR A 69 6.46 -8.04 -2.66
C THR A 69 6.42 -9.46 -3.16
N ILE A 70 6.63 -10.41 -2.26
CA ILE A 70 6.45 -11.83 -2.50
C ILE A 70 5.82 -12.45 -1.26
N HIS A 71 4.78 -13.23 -1.44
CA HIS A 71 4.21 -14.02 -0.35
C HIS A 71 3.54 -15.27 -0.89
N GLY A 72 3.44 -16.28 -0.05
CA GLY A 72 2.77 -17.52 -0.39
C GLY A 72 2.40 -18.36 0.83
N PRO A 73 1.48 -19.33 0.67
CA PRO A 73 1.04 -20.19 1.74
C PRO A 73 2.03 -21.32 2.01
N ILE A 74 2.02 -21.80 3.26
CA ILE A 74 2.67 -23.04 3.67
C ILE A 74 1.58 -23.97 4.20
N GLY A 75 1.47 -25.13 3.60
CA GLY A 75 0.53 -26.18 4.03
C GLY A 75 -0.92 -26.00 3.56
N LYS A 76 -1.22 -24.96 2.80
CA LYS A 76 -2.54 -24.76 2.19
C LYS A 76 -2.71 -25.67 0.98
N LYS A 77 -3.67 -26.59 1.05
CA LYS A 77 -3.91 -27.61 0.00
C LYS A 77 -5.22 -27.40 -0.76
N ASP A 78 -6.15 -26.65 -0.19
CA ASP A 78 -7.47 -26.46 -0.76
C ASP A 78 -7.53 -25.21 -1.63
N TYR A 79 -7.77 -25.40 -2.94
CA TYR A 79 -7.91 -24.32 -3.92
C TYR A 79 -9.23 -23.54 -3.80
N ARG A 80 -10.22 -24.10 -3.08
CA ARG A 80 -11.55 -23.48 -2.91
C ARG A 80 -11.58 -22.36 -1.88
N THR A 81 -10.50 -22.17 -1.16
CA THR A 81 -10.42 -21.21 -0.05
C THR A 81 -9.75 -19.88 -0.41
N THR A 82 -9.58 -19.57 -1.69
CA THR A 82 -9.03 -18.25 -2.06
C THR A 82 -10.10 -17.17 -1.97
N ALA A 83 -9.75 -16.04 -1.38
CA ALA A 83 -10.67 -14.94 -1.12
C ALA A 83 -10.90 -14.01 -2.32
N THR A 84 -10.12 -14.17 -3.37
CA THR A 84 -10.03 -13.17 -4.45
C THR A 84 -10.78 -13.55 -5.70
N SER A 85 -11.45 -14.69 -5.70
CA SER A 85 -12.22 -15.17 -6.82
C SER A 85 -13.60 -14.54 -6.94
N PHE A 86 -14.19 -14.68 -8.13
CA PHE A 86 -15.52 -14.21 -8.44
C PHE A 86 -16.45 -15.35 -8.80
N GLU A 87 -17.66 -15.28 -8.29
CA GLU A 87 -18.77 -15.98 -8.89
C GLU A 87 -19.14 -15.25 -10.20
N THR A 88 -19.04 -15.96 -11.31
CA THR A 88 -19.65 -15.53 -12.57
C THR A 88 -20.79 -16.49 -12.89
N LYS A 89 -22.02 -15.97 -12.87
CA LYS A 89 -23.18 -16.72 -13.36
C LYS A 89 -23.09 -16.84 -14.89
N GLY A 90 -23.69 -17.86 -15.44
CA GLY A 90 -23.76 -18.04 -16.91
C GLY A 90 -22.72 -19.02 -17.44
N MET A 91 -22.09 -18.72 -18.57
CA MET A 91 -21.22 -19.64 -19.31
C MET A 91 -19.82 -19.84 -18.75
N ASN A 92 -19.53 -19.39 -17.52
CA ASN A 92 -18.25 -19.69 -16.87
C ASN A 92 -18.38 -20.85 -15.88
N PRO A 93 -18.17 -22.10 -16.29
CA PRO A 93 -18.34 -23.26 -15.40
C PRO A 93 -17.35 -23.27 -14.23
N ARG A 94 -16.23 -22.55 -14.31
CA ARG A 94 -15.28 -22.35 -13.21
C ARG A 94 -15.86 -21.56 -12.06
N GLY A 95 -16.54 -20.44 -12.39
CA GLY A 95 -17.13 -19.57 -11.39
C GLY A 95 -18.20 -20.30 -10.59
N GLN A 96 -19.12 -21.01 -11.25
CA GLN A 96 -20.25 -21.66 -10.60
C GLN A 96 -19.82 -22.74 -9.62
N SER A 97 -18.99 -23.69 -10.04
CA SER A 97 -18.58 -24.78 -9.13
C SER A 97 -17.75 -24.29 -7.96
N TYR A 98 -16.90 -23.29 -8.18
CA TYR A 98 -16.07 -22.72 -7.15
C TYR A 98 -16.89 -22.05 -6.03
N TRP A 99 -17.87 -21.22 -6.40
CA TRP A 99 -18.66 -20.44 -5.43
C TRP A 99 -19.71 -21.25 -4.70
N GLN A 100 -20.22 -22.28 -5.32
CA GLN A 100 -21.15 -23.21 -4.66
C GLN A 100 -20.46 -23.97 -3.53
N ASP A 101 -19.18 -24.30 -3.71
CA ASP A 101 -18.40 -25.10 -2.79
C ASP A 101 -17.43 -24.30 -1.92
N TYR A 102 -17.50 -22.93 -1.95
CA TYR A 102 -16.59 -22.10 -1.15
C TYR A 102 -16.72 -22.44 0.34
N SER A 103 -15.58 -22.73 0.95
CA SER A 103 -15.45 -22.93 2.38
C SER A 103 -14.32 -22.07 2.94
N SER A 104 -14.38 -21.80 4.24
CA SER A 104 -13.30 -21.08 4.93
C SER A 104 -11.99 -21.84 4.83
N ALA A 105 -10.88 -21.11 4.87
CA ALA A 105 -9.56 -21.70 4.78
C ALA A 105 -9.27 -22.65 5.94
N ALA A 106 -8.80 -23.85 5.64
CA ALA A 106 -8.18 -24.70 6.65
C ALA A 106 -6.99 -23.99 7.29
N PRO A 107 -6.68 -24.22 8.58
CA PRO A 107 -5.56 -23.60 9.25
C PRO A 107 -4.26 -23.77 8.47
N HIS A 108 -3.60 -22.66 8.13
CA HIS A 108 -2.36 -22.69 7.38
C HIS A 108 -1.49 -21.45 7.71
N HIS A 109 -0.22 -21.55 7.34
CA HIS A 109 0.75 -20.49 7.54
C HIS A 109 1.00 -19.72 6.23
N GLY A 110 1.39 -18.46 6.35
CA GLY A 110 1.87 -17.66 5.24
C GLY A 110 3.24 -17.07 5.55
N LEU A 111 4.10 -17.03 4.56
CA LEU A 111 5.36 -16.34 4.61
C LEU A 111 5.44 -15.34 3.47
N GLY A 112 6.18 -14.27 3.70
CA GLY A 112 6.44 -13.31 2.64
C GLY A 112 7.53 -12.32 2.97
N MET A 113 7.83 -11.50 1.99
CA MET A 113 8.85 -10.46 2.07
C MET A 113 8.39 -9.23 1.28
N THR A 114 8.73 -8.07 1.79
CA THR A 114 8.48 -6.78 1.13
C THR A 114 9.76 -5.96 1.13
N VAL A 115 10.07 -5.37 -0.01
CA VAL A 115 11.15 -4.38 -0.17
C VAL A 115 10.55 -3.16 -0.82
N VAL A 116 10.77 -1.98 -0.23
CA VAL A 116 10.31 -0.69 -0.75
C VAL A 116 11.48 0.27 -0.79
N ASN A 117 11.75 0.85 -1.94
CA ASN A 117 12.68 1.96 -2.11
C ASN A 117 11.91 3.23 -2.45
N TYR A 118 11.98 4.22 -1.60
CA TYR A 118 11.32 5.52 -1.75
C TYR A 118 12.37 6.62 -1.80
N SER A 119 12.36 7.41 -2.86
CA SER A 119 13.28 8.51 -3.06
C SER A 119 12.49 9.80 -3.31
N THR A 120 12.82 10.86 -2.59
CA THR A 120 12.21 12.18 -2.74
C THR A 120 13.24 13.27 -2.45
N GLY A 121 13.50 14.14 -3.41
CA GLY A 121 14.56 15.12 -3.32
C GLY A 121 15.91 14.45 -3.00
N TYR A 122 16.51 14.84 -1.90
CA TYR A 122 17.80 14.33 -1.41
C TYR A 122 17.66 13.15 -0.45
N ILE A 123 16.45 12.77 -0.09
CA ILE A 123 16.16 11.67 0.85
C ILE A 123 15.89 10.39 0.08
N ASN A 124 16.59 9.32 0.45
CA ASN A 124 16.28 7.96 0.01
C ASN A 124 15.96 7.10 1.23
N ARG A 125 14.90 6.31 1.15
CA ARG A 125 14.48 5.38 2.18
C ARG A 125 14.30 4.00 1.59
N LEU A 126 15.14 3.07 2.02
CA LEU A 126 15.01 1.65 1.71
C LEU A 126 14.40 0.94 2.92
N THR A 127 13.26 0.29 2.73
CA THR A 127 12.60 -0.52 3.77
C THR A 127 12.52 -1.96 3.30
N GLY A 128 12.90 -2.89 4.16
CA GLY A 128 12.78 -4.33 3.89
C GLY A 128 12.28 -5.04 5.13
N TYR A 129 11.28 -5.93 4.99
CA TYR A 129 10.79 -6.75 6.09
C TYR A 129 10.28 -8.11 5.59
N ALA A 130 10.49 -9.13 6.41
CA ALA A 130 9.89 -10.44 6.26
C ALA A 130 8.60 -10.50 7.07
N THR A 131 7.61 -11.27 6.59
CA THR A 131 6.32 -11.42 7.25
C THR A 131 6.00 -12.87 7.50
N TYR A 132 5.30 -13.09 8.59
CA TYR A 132 4.65 -14.35 8.93
C TYR A 132 3.19 -14.09 9.23
N SER A 133 2.31 -14.93 8.74
CA SER A 133 0.88 -14.90 8.97
C SER A 133 0.34 -16.29 9.30
N TYR A 134 -0.76 -16.29 10.04
CA TYR A 134 -1.49 -17.52 10.36
C TYR A 134 -2.98 -17.31 10.08
N HIS A 135 -3.57 -18.22 9.33
CA HIS A 135 -4.95 -18.20 8.87
C HIS A 135 -5.76 -19.30 9.51
N ILE A 136 -6.97 -18.97 9.97
CA ILE A 136 -7.92 -19.91 10.56
C ILE A 136 -9.33 -19.66 10.01
N GLY A 137 -10.12 -20.70 9.85
CA GLY A 137 -11.56 -20.57 9.63
C GLY A 137 -12.26 -20.21 10.95
N LEU A 138 -13.08 -19.17 10.94
CA LEU A 138 -13.94 -18.80 12.06
C LEU A 138 -15.34 -19.40 11.91
N THR A 139 -15.84 -19.43 10.68
CA THR A 139 -17.11 -20.05 10.30
C THR A 139 -16.91 -20.81 8.99
N ASP A 140 -17.94 -21.48 8.51
CA ASP A 140 -17.88 -22.24 7.25
C ASP A 140 -17.46 -21.38 6.05
N LYS A 141 -17.69 -20.07 6.07
CA LYS A 141 -17.41 -19.14 4.96
C LYS A 141 -16.54 -17.95 5.34
N THR A 142 -16.08 -17.82 6.57
CA THR A 142 -15.32 -16.68 7.03
C THR A 142 -14.01 -17.12 7.67
N SER A 143 -12.92 -16.54 7.23
CA SER A 143 -11.59 -16.79 7.74
C SER A 143 -11.02 -15.54 8.40
N LEU A 144 -10.17 -15.74 9.41
CA LEU A 144 -9.38 -14.71 10.06
C LEU A 144 -7.90 -15.01 9.87
N ALA A 145 -7.13 -14.00 9.55
CA ALA A 145 -5.68 -14.06 9.55
C ALA A 145 -5.09 -13.04 10.51
N ALA A 146 -4.02 -13.43 11.18
CA ALA A 146 -3.15 -12.55 11.96
C ALA A 146 -1.75 -12.59 11.36
N GLY A 147 -1.08 -11.43 11.28
CA GLY A 147 0.26 -11.37 10.68
C GLY A 147 1.15 -10.37 11.39
N ILE A 148 2.44 -10.67 11.36
CA ILE A 148 3.51 -9.81 11.84
C ILE A 148 4.57 -9.64 10.75
N GLY A 149 5.26 -8.50 10.74
CA GLY A 149 6.38 -8.22 9.85
C GLY A 149 7.55 -7.64 10.62
N LEU A 150 8.73 -8.20 10.44
CA LEU A 150 9.97 -7.78 11.08
C LEU A 150 10.99 -7.40 10.01
N GLY A 151 11.68 -6.28 10.20
CA GLY A 151 12.66 -5.83 9.24
C GLY A 151 13.39 -4.56 9.65
N PHE A 152 13.81 -3.80 8.66
CA PHE A 152 14.56 -2.57 8.84
C PHE A 152 14.16 -1.50 7.83
N SER A 153 14.40 -0.25 8.20
CA SER A 153 14.28 0.91 7.32
C SER A 153 15.59 1.71 7.37
N ALA A 154 16.28 1.80 6.23
CA ALA A 154 17.49 2.58 6.06
C ALA A 154 17.14 3.92 5.40
N ILE A 155 17.38 5.02 6.11
CA ILE A 155 17.18 6.37 5.59
C ILE A 155 18.55 6.95 5.29
N SER A 156 18.73 7.46 4.07
CA SER A 156 19.95 8.14 3.65
C SER A 156 19.66 9.52 3.10
N LEU A 157 20.49 10.47 3.47
CA LEU A 157 20.48 11.84 2.96
C LEU A 157 21.73 12.07 2.11
N LYS A 158 21.54 12.43 0.83
CA LYS A 158 22.61 12.74 -0.11
C LYS A 158 22.95 14.22 -0.03
N LEU A 159 24.01 14.55 0.68
CA LEU A 159 24.45 15.96 0.90
C LEU A 159 25.24 16.52 -0.27
N ASP A 160 25.83 15.67 -1.12
CA ASP A 160 26.57 16.03 -2.31
C ASP A 160 25.78 16.87 -3.34
N LYS A 161 24.45 16.78 -3.27
CA LYS A 161 23.52 17.49 -4.16
C LYS A 161 22.83 18.68 -3.51
N VAL A 162 23.12 18.96 -2.23
CA VAL A 162 22.47 20.05 -1.49
C VAL A 162 23.29 21.32 -1.65
N THR A 163 22.70 22.33 -2.25
CA THR A 163 23.28 23.70 -2.28
C THR A 163 22.84 24.43 -1.01
N LEU A 164 23.77 24.67 -0.10
CA LEU A 164 23.49 25.39 1.14
C LEU A 164 23.50 26.91 0.88
N ALA A 165 22.49 27.59 1.35
CA ALA A 165 22.47 29.08 1.35
C ALA A 165 23.56 29.67 2.26
N ASN A 166 23.93 28.92 3.33
CA ASN A 166 25.03 29.23 4.20
C ASN A 166 25.94 27.99 4.31
N SER A 167 27.18 28.13 3.84
CA SER A 167 28.18 27.05 3.83
C SER A 167 28.58 26.52 5.22
N PHE A 168 28.27 27.29 6.26
CA PHE A 168 28.57 26.97 7.66
C PHE A 168 27.31 26.67 8.49
N ASP A 169 26.24 26.13 7.88
CA ASP A 169 25.04 25.74 8.63
C ASP A 169 25.38 24.60 9.59
N PRO A 170 25.31 24.82 10.92
CA PRO A 170 25.61 23.78 11.90
C PRO A 170 24.64 22.61 11.88
N ALA A 171 23.48 22.76 11.22
CA ALA A 171 22.52 21.67 11.04
C ALA A 171 23.02 20.63 10.01
N VAL A 172 23.98 21.02 9.17
CA VAL A 172 24.59 20.15 8.17
C VAL A 172 26.08 20.05 8.48
N ASN A 173 26.46 19.09 9.29
CA ASN A 173 27.87 18.82 9.53
C ASN A 173 28.49 18.19 8.28
N LEU A 174 29.17 19.00 7.49
CA LEU A 174 29.72 18.69 6.16
C LEU A 174 30.87 17.68 6.15
N ALA A 175 31.17 17.04 7.28
CA ALA A 175 32.23 16.04 7.38
C ALA A 175 31.91 14.73 6.63
N SER A 176 30.66 14.50 6.21
CA SER A 176 30.26 13.30 5.49
C SER A 176 29.38 13.62 4.27
N THR A 177 29.73 13.08 3.13
CA THR A 177 29.03 13.18 1.84
C THR A 177 27.62 12.56 1.87
N SER A 178 27.34 11.72 2.86
CA SER A 178 26.02 11.11 3.07
C SER A 178 25.82 10.65 4.53
N VAL A 179 24.64 10.90 5.07
CA VAL A 179 24.21 10.38 6.37
C VAL A 179 23.28 9.20 6.13
N LYS A 180 23.61 8.04 6.73
CA LYS A 180 22.77 6.84 6.65
C LYS A 180 22.39 6.38 8.06
N LYS A 181 21.11 6.17 8.29
CA LYS A 181 20.57 5.64 9.54
C LYS A 181 19.69 4.43 9.28
N ILE A 182 19.98 3.33 9.99
CA ILE A 182 19.19 2.09 9.92
C ILE A 182 18.37 1.97 11.18
N ASN A 183 17.07 1.71 11.03
CA ASN A 183 16.12 1.56 12.11
C ASN A 183 15.38 0.23 11.98
N PRO A 184 15.10 -0.48 13.09
CA PRO A 184 14.23 -1.66 13.05
C PRO A 184 12.81 -1.26 12.66
N GLU A 185 12.10 -2.16 11.99
CA GLU A 185 10.72 -1.97 11.59
C GLU A 185 9.89 -3.18 12.06
N LEU A 186 8.78 -2.89 12.76
CA LEU A 186 7.81 -3.86 13.21
C LEU A 186 6.45 -3.47 12.64
N ASN A 187 5.79 -4.42 12.01
CA ASN A 187 4.45 -4.29 11.45
C ASN A 187 3.56 -5.41 12.01
N ALA A 188 2.27 -5.16 12.19
CA ALA A 188 1.30 -6.16 12.61
C ALA A 188 -0.04 -5.89 11.94
N GLY A 189 -0.87 -6.92 11.80
CA GLY A 189 -2.19 -6.78 11.23
C GLY A 189 -3.10 -7.96 11.48
N LEU A 190 -4.39 -7.69 11.29
CA LEU A 190 -5.47 -8.65 11.27
C LEU A 190 -6.24 -8.49 9.97
N TRP A 191 -6.72 -9.60 9.42
CA TRP A 191 -7.48 -9.63 8.17
C TRP A 191 -8.60 -10.64 8.28
N LEU A 192 -9.84 -10.16 8.22
CA LEU A 192 -11.04 -10.97 8.15
C LEU A 192 -11.49 -11.02 6.69
N TYR A 193 -11.75 -12.21 6.17
CA TYR A 193 -12.12 -12.36 4.77
C TYR A 193 -13.10 -13.50 4.54
N SER A 194 -13.91 -13.31 3.53
CA SER A 194 -14.92 -14.25 3.02
C SER A 194 -14.94 -14.15 1.50
N ASP A 195 -15.76 -14.95 0.86
CA ASP A 195 -16.09 -14.84 -0.56
C ASP A 195 -16.72 -13.50 -0.94
N LEU A 196 -17.49 -12.87 -0.05
CA LEU A 196 -18.27 -11.67 -0.33
C LEU A 196 -17.65 -10.39 0.22
N TYR A 197 -16.87 -10.44 1.28
CA TYR A 197 -16.34 -9.24 1.95
C TYR A 197 -14.97 -9.46 2.57
N PHE A 198 -14.31 -8.38 2.82
CA PHE A 198 -13.08 -8.35 3.61
C PHE A 198 -13.03 -7.12 4.51
N MET A 199 -12.35 -7.26 5.64
CA MET A 199 -12.02 -6.18 6.56
C MET A 199 -10.62 -6.41 7.12
N GLY A 200 -9.86 -5.34 7.26
CA GLY A 200 -8.50 -5.43 7.79
C GLY A 200 -8.12 -4.23 8.62
N ILE A 201 -7.34 -4.48 9.65
CA ILE A 201 -6.63 -3.45 10.41
C ILE A 201 -5.15 -3.78 10.44
N SER A 202 -4.31 -2.77 10.32
CA SER A 202 -2.87 -2.97 10.44
C SER A 202 -2.18 -1.74 11.03
N ALA A 203 -1.05 -2.00 11.65
CA ALA A 203 -0.14 -0.99 12.15
C ALA A 203 1.25 -1.21 11.55
N GLN A 204 1.82 -0.17 10.99
CA GLN A 204 3.17 -0.20 10.47
C GLN A 204 4.06 0.78 11.23
N GLN A 205 5.35 0.47 11.32
CA GLN A 205 6.31 1.24 12.13
C GLN A 205 5.87 1.36 13.60
N ILE A 206 5.47 0.24 14.19
CA ILE A 206 4.96 0.18 15.57
C ILE A 206 6.00 0.69 16.58
N ILE A 207 7.30 0.47 16.29
CA ILE A 207 8.39 0.94 17.14
C ILE A 207 8.66 2.42 16.83
N PRO A 208 8.35 3.35 17.75
CA PRO A 208 8.66 4.75 17.57
C PRO A 208 10.17 4.98 17.73
N ILE A 209 10.81 5.54 16.73
CA ILE A 209 12.25 5.74 16.70
C ILE A 209 12.56 7.22 16.56
N LYS A 210 13.40 7.74 17.46
CA LYS A 210 13.92 9.10 17.34
C LYS A 210 14.91 9.17 16.18
N LEU A 211 14.56 9.93 15.15
CA LEU A 211 15.40 10.21 13.99
C LEU A 211 16.19 11.50 14.28
N SER A 212 17.43 11.35 14.70
CA SER A 212 18.40 12.43 14.66
C SER A 212 19.35 12.13 13.50
N LEU A 213 19.27 12.90 12.43
CA LEU A 213 20.20 12.79 11.29
C LEU A 213 21.52 13.50 11.57
N VAL A 214 21.52 14.42 12.56
CA VAL A 214 22.68 15.16 13.03
C VAL A 214 22.65 15.11 14.55
N ASP A 215 23.79 15.02 15.20
CA ASP A 215 23.95 14.98 16.69
C ASP A 215 23.50 16.27 17.41
N ASN A 216 22.66 17.06 16.80
CA ASN A 216 22.17 18.31 17.37
C ASN A 216 20.81 18.09 18.06
N THR A 217 20.74 18.45 19.35
CA THR A 217 19.58 18.27 20.22
C THR A 217 18.32 19.05 19.82
N LEU A 218 18.46 20.03 18.91
CA LEU A 218 17.38 20.93 18.50
C LEU A 218 16.42 20.35 17.47
N TYR A 219 16.82 19.33 16.68
CA TYR A 219 16.01 18.76 15.59
C TYR A 219 15.75 17.27 15.80
N LYS A 220 14.84 16.93 16.69
CA LYS A 220 14.42 15.54 16.93
C LYS A 220 13.15 15.24 16.13
N SER A 221 13.25 14.47 15.07
CA SER A 221 12.09 13.87 14.40
C SER A 221 11.85 12.46 14.97
N THR A 222 10.60 12.07 15.17
CA THR A 222 10.23 10.73 15.63
C THR A 222 9.43 10.03 14.52
N LEU A 223 9.85 8.84 14.15
CA LEU A 223 9.02 7.96 13.32
C LEU A 223 7.84 7.50 14.17
N ILE A 224 6.64 7.74 13.69
CA ILE A 224 5.39 7.41 14.39
C ILE A 224 4.66 6.29 13.66
N PRO A 225 3.88 5.48 14.40
CA PRO A 225 3.09 4.41 13.81
C PRO A 225 2.07 4.92 12.78
N HIS A 226 1.91 4.15 11.70
CA HIS A 226 0.86 4.33 10.71
C HIS A 226 -0.20 3.26 10.90
N LEU A 227 -1.43 3.66 11.20
CA LEU A 227 -2.56 2.75 11.34
C LEU A 227 -3.39 2.76 10.05
N PHE A 228 -3.81 1.58 9.63
CA PHE A 228 -4.66 1.38 8.46
C PHE A 228 -5.89 0.59 8.85
N GLY A 229 -7.04 1.02 8.35
CA GLY A 229 -8.27 0.26 8.35
C GLY A 229 -8.74 0.13 6.90
N THR A 230 -9.02 -1.09 6.46
CA THR A 230 -9.49 -1.36 5.10
C THR A 230 -10.74 -2.21 5.14
N GLY A 231 -11.63 -2.04 4.18
CA GLY A 231 -12.80 -2.88 4.04
C GLY A 231 -13.40 -2.74 2.66
N GLY A 232 -14.03 -3.81 2.20
CA GLY A 232 -14.69 -3.84 0.91
C GLY A 232 -15.59 -5.05 0.79
N PHE A 233 -16.42 -5.04 -0.23
CA PHE A 233 -17.33 -6.13 -0.52
C PHE A 233 -17.55 -6.27 -2.03
N ARG A 234 -18.10 -7.41 -2.42
CA ARG A 234 -18.41 -7.74 -3.81
C ARG A 234 -19.87 -7.57 -4.10
N VAL A 235 -20.15 -6.98 -5.25
CA VAL A 235 -21.50 -6.79 -5.77
C VAL A 235 -21.54 -7.37 -7.18
N PRO A 236 -22.26 -8.45 -7.43
CA PRO A 236 -22.50 -8.90 -8.79
C PRO A 236 -23.39 -7.86 -9.50
N ILE A 237 -22.91 -7.27 -10.57
CA ILE A 237 -23.64 -6.27 -11.37
C ILE A 237 -24.37 -6.97 -12.52
N THR A 238 -23.65 -7.86 -13.21
CA THR A 238 -24.20 -8.74 -14.26
C THR A 238 -23.58 -10.12 -14.12
N GLU A 239 -23.98 -11.06 -14.97
CA GLU A 239 -23.39 -12.41 -15.02
C GLU A 239 -21.87 -12.40 -15.27
N ASP A 240 -21.37 -11.38 -15.96
CA ASP A 240 -19.97 -11.25 -16.36
C ASP A 240 -19.21 -10.14 -15.63
N ILE A 241 -19.92 -9.24 -14.92
CA ILE A 241 -19.31 -8.05 -14.31
C ILE A 241 -19.57 -8.04 -12.82
N ASN A 242 -18.50 -7.92 -12.04
CA ASN A 242 -18.54 -7.71 -10.60
C ASN A 242 -17.99 -6.34 -10.22
N GLY A 243 -18.65 -5.69 -9.28
CA GLY A 243 -18.21 -4.46 -8.64
C GLY A 243 -17.55 -4.74 -7.29
N LEU A 244 -16.53 -3.96 -6.97
CA LEU A 244 -15.77 -4.03 -5.71
C LEU A 244 -15.62 -2.63 -5.13
N PRO A 245 -16.64 -2.12 -4.45
CA PRO A 245 -16.47 -0.95 -3.60
C PRO A 245 -15.58 -1.28 -2.41
N SER A 246 -14.66 -0.38 -2.09
CA SER A 246 -13.78 -0.52 -0.93
C SER A 246 -13.40 0.83 -0.35
N VAL A 247 -13.00 0.83 0.91
CA VAL A 247 -12.52 2.01 1.61
C VAL A 247 -11.25 1.69 2.36
N MET A 248 -10.33 2.64 2.39
CA MET A 248 -9.16 2.63 3.27
C MET A 248 -9.11 3.91 4.08
N VAL A 249 -8.91 3.76 5.37
CA VAL A 249 -8.65 4.85 6.32
C VAL A 249 -7.24 4.70 6.82
N ARG A 250 -6.46 5.77 6.71
CA ARG A 250 -5.10 5.83 7.26
C ARG A 250 -5.03 6.92 8.31
N TYR A 251 -4.57 6.55 9.50
CA TYR A 251 -4.35 7.44 10.62
C TYR A 251 -2.87 7.50 10.99
N ILE A 252 -2.37 8.72 11.15
CA ILE A 252 -1.03 9.06 11.63
C ILE A 252 -1.22 10.18 12.64
N ALA A 253 -0.69 10.06 13.85
CA ALA A 253 -0.97 11.01 14.93
C ALA A 253 -0.60 12.47 14.60
N SER A 254 0.34 12.70 13.68
CA SER A 254 0.81 14.04 13.28
C SER A 254 0.26 14.52 11.94
N ALA A 255 -0.71 13.80 11.34
CA ALA A 255 -1.26 14.16 10.02
C ALA A 255 -2.79 14.09 10.03
N PRO A 256 -3.48 14.83 9.14
CA PRO A 256 -4.91 14.67 8.96
C PRO A 256 -5.28 13.25 8.55
N LEU A 257 -6.45 12.79 8.99
CA LEU A 257 -7.00 11.50 8.60
C LEU A 257 -7.15 11.43 7.07
N SER A 258 -6.53 10.42 6.46
CA SER A 258 -6.66 10.14 5.03
C SER A 258 -7.73 9.07 4.81
N VAL A 259 -8.67 9.35 3.94
CA VAL A 259 -9.73 8.41 3.55
C VAL A 259 -9.70 8.26 2.04
N ASP A 260 -9.57 7.02 1.59
CA ASP A 260 -9.58 6.64 0.18
C ASP A 260 -10.82 5.78 -0.07
N VAL A 261 -11.66 6.19 -1.01
CA VAL A 261 -12.83 5.43 -1.46
C VAL A 261 -12.54 4.93 -2.86
N ASN A 262 -12.72 3.64 -3.09
CA ASN A 262 -12.43 3.01 -4.37
C ASN A 262 -13.64 2.25 -4.89
N PHE A 263 -13.70 2.17 -6.20
CA PHE A 263 -14.60 1.28 -6.90
C PHE A 263 -13.85 0.61 -8.05
N LYS A 264 -13.95 -0.71 -8.14
CA LYS A 264 -13.35 -1.51 -9.19
C LYS A 264 -14.43 -2.36 -9.83
N ALA A 265 -14.54 -2.27 -11.15
CA ALA A 265 -15.41 -3.12 -11.96
C ALA A 265 -14.54 -4.12 -12.73
N GLN A 266 -14.90 -5.38 -12.65
CA GLN A 266 -14.18 -6.46 -13.28
C GLN A 266 -15.07 -7.22 -14.24
N TYR A 267 -14.55 -7.42 -15.44
CA TYR A 267 -15.16 -8.21 -16.48
C TYR A 267 -14.49 -9.58 -16.55
N ARG A 268 -15.22 -10.60 -16.19
CA ARG A 268 -14.75 -12.01 -16.10
C ARG A 268 -13.37 -12.08 -15.45
N ASP A 269 -12.56 -12.84 -15.33
CA ASP A 269 -11.20 -12.76 -14.73
C ASP A 269 -10.14 -12.20 -15.69
N LEU A 270 -10.54 -11.41 -16.67
CA LEU A 270 -9.64 -10.95 -17.72
C LEU A 270 -9.24 -9.48 -17.58
N LEU A 271 -10.23 -8.61 -17.46
CA LEU A 271 -10.03 -7.16 -17.51
C LEU A 271 -10.72 -6.49 -16.34
N TRP A 272 -10.13 -5.44 -15.81
CA TRP A 272 -10.77 -4.61 -14.81
C TRP A 272 -10.45 -3.12 -15.03
N VAL A 273 -11.37 -2.28 -14.59
CA VAL A 273 -11.21 -0.84 -14.52
C VAL A 273 -11.61 -0.37 -13.12
N GLY A 274 -11.00 0.69 -12.64
CA GLY A 274 -11.30 1.21 -11.32
C GLY A 274 -11.09 2.70 -11.20
N GLY A 275 -11.70 3.28 -10.19
CA GLY A 275 -11.51 4.66 -9.80
C GLY A 275 -11.31 4.76 -8.29
N SER A 276 -10.56 5.75 -7.86
CA SER A 276 -10.33 6.08 -6.46
C SER A 276 -10.51 7.56 -6.24
N TYR A 277 -11.10 7.90 -5.11
CA TYR A 277 -11.13 9.28 -4.61
C TYR A 277 -10.45 9.35 -3.25
N ARG A 278 -9.43 10.18 -3.16
CA ARG A 278 -8.74 10.47 -1.90
C ARG A 278 -9.04 11.87 -1.44
N LYS A 279 -9.64 11.98 -0.27
CA LYS A 279 -9.99 13.28 0.33
C LYS A 279 -8.74 14.15 0.46
N GLY A 280 -8.81 15.38 -0.11
CA GLY A 280 -7.72 16.36 -0.04
C GLY A 280 -6.58 16.17 -1.05
N VAL A 281 -6.61 15.09 -1.86
CA VAL A 281 -5.57 14.81 -2.86
C VAL A 281 -6.15 14.84 -4.29
N GLY A 282 -7.21 14.09 -4.57
CA GLY A 282 -7.83 14.06 -5.88
C GLY A 282 -8.39 12.72 -6.29
N PHE A 283 -8.54 12.53 -7.59
CA PHE A 283 -9.06 11.31 -8.20
C PHE A 283 -7.94 10.50 -8.84
N SER A 284 -8.14 9.19 -8.91
CA SER A 284 -7.26 8.28 -9.64
C SER A 284 -8.10 7.37 -10.53
N ALA A 285 -7.61 7.13 -11.74
CA ALA A 285 -8.15 6.14 -12.66
C ALA A 285 -7.17 4.96 -12.73
N MET A 286 -7.70 3.76 -12.79
CA MET A 286 -6.92 2.52 -12.77
C MET A 286 -7.48 1.52 -13.78
N THR A 287 -6.60 0.72 -14.36
CA THR A 287 -6.98 -0.39 -15.22
C THR A 287 -5.97 -1.51 -15.13
N GLY A 288 -6.38 -2.73 -15.43
CA GLY A 288 -5.46 -3.85 -15.50
C GLY A 288 -6.03 -5.03 -16.24
N VAL A 289 -5.12 -5.91 -16.66
CA VAL A 289 -5.40 -7.11 -17.41
C VAL A 289 -4.71 -8.30 -16.75
N ASN A 290 -5.41 -9.42 -16.67
CA ASN A 290 -4.88 -10.70 -16.25
C ASN A 290 -4.54 -11.53 -17.48
N ILE A 291 -3.27 -11.93 -17.61
CA ILE A 291 -2.74 -12.69 -18.76
C ILE A 291 -2.57 -14.13 -18.32
N ALA A 292 -3.46 -14.97 -18.83
CA ALA A 292 -3.55 -16.38 -18.39
C ALA A 292 -3.60 -16.49 -16.85
N ASN A 293 -3.23 -17.62 -16.29
CA ASN A 293 -3.18 -17.83 -14.82
C ASN A 293 -1.77 -17.57 -14.26
N LYS A 294 -0.97 -16.73 -14.89
CA LYS A 294 0.46 -16.58 -14.61
C LYS A 294 0.87 -15.17 -14.27
N CYS A 295 0.28 -14.17 -14.90
CA CYS A 295 0.67 -12.78 -14.64
C CYS A 295 -0.50 -11.81 -14.78
N ASN A 296 -0.34 -10.65 -14.16
CA ASN A 296 -1.23 -9.50 -14.34
C ASN A 296 -0.40 -8.22 -14.51
N ILE A 297 -0.96 -7.27 -15.24
CA ILE A 297 -0.38 -5.95 -15.46
C ILE A 297 -1.45 -4.93 -15.15
N SER A 298 -1.11 -3.90 -14.40
CA SER A 298 -2.02 -2.81 -14.12
C SER A 298 -1.32 -1.45 -14.16
N TYR A 299 -2.10 -0.44 -14.47
CA TYR A 299 -1.68 0.94 -14.58
C TYR A 299 -2.65 1.85 -13.83
N SER A 300 -2.12 2.85 -13.15
CA SER A 300 -2.93 3.93 -12.59
C SER A 300 -2.38 5.31 -12.91
N TYR A 301 -3.30 6.24 -13.02
CA TYR A 301 -3.04 7.65 -13.21
C TYR A 301 -3.77 8.47 -12.15
N ASP A 302 -3.03 9.27 -11.36
CA ASP A 302 -3.61 10.13 -10.34
C ASP A 302 -3.70 11.57 -10.85
N LEU A 303 -4.92 12.08 -10.85
CA LEU A 303 -5.25 13.47 -11.08
C LEU A 303 -5.19 14.21 -9.74
N ASN A 304 -4.11 14.90 -9.48
CA ASN A 304 -3.96 15.67 -8.26
C ASN A 304 -4.71 17.00 -8.39
N ASN A 305 -5.73 17.18 -7.59
CA ASN A 305 -6.52 18.41 -7.52
C ASN A 305 -5.89 19.42 -6.52
N SER A 306 -4.58 19.61 -6.58
CA SER A 306 -3.92 20.54 -5.68
C SER A 306 -4.16 21.97 -6.19
N LYS A 307 -4.97 22.72 -5.46
CA LYS A 307 -5.15 24.17 -5.62
C LYS A 307 -3.89 24.97 -5.32
N TYR A 308 -2.82 24.32 -4.90
CA TYR A 308 -1.55 24.95 -4.56
C TYR A 308 -0.61 24.91 -5.78
N MET A 309 0.04 26.00 -6.08
CA MET A 309 1.04 26.37 -7.11
C MET A 309 1.73 25.29 -7.98
N LEU A 310 1.63 24.03 -7.64
CA LEU A 310 2.18 22.87 -8.39
C LEU A 310 1.29 22.43 -9.57
N GLY A 311 0.05 22.92 -9.66
CA GLY A 311 -0.95 22.44 -10.63
C GLY A 311 -0.59 22.69 -12.10
N THR A 312 0.25 23.69 -12.39
CA THR A 312 0.65 24.04 -13.76
C THR A 312 1.85 23.22 -14.28
N ILE A 313 2.69 22.71 -13.38
CA ILE A 313 3.91 21.97 -13.71
C ILE A 313 3.71 20.46 -13.54
N ASN A 314 2.79 20.06 -12.65
CA ASN A 314 2.53 18.67 -12.31
C ASN A 314 1.71 17.97 -13.42
N LYS A 315 2.32 17.04 -14.13
CA LYS A 315 1.68 16.21 -15.15
C LYS A 315 1.02 14.94 -14.59
N GLY A 316 0.68 14.94 -13.28
CA GLY A 316 0.05 13.80 -12.62
C GLY A 316 1.05 12.81 -12.02
N THR A 317 0.51 11.69 -11.57
CA THR A 317 1.28 10.60 -10.97
C THR A 317 0.94 9.30 -11.70
N HIS A 318 1.95 8.54 -12.06
CA HIS A 318 1.82 7.27 -12.79
C HIS A 318 2.34 6.13 -11.93
N GLU A 319 1.60 5.02 -11.89
CA GLU A 319 2.03 3.79 -11.23
C GLU A 319 1.73 2.58 -12.14
N ILE A 320 2.72 1.71 -12.30
CA ILE A 320 2.60 0.44 -13.02
C ILE A 320 2.88 -0.67 -12.02
N VAL A 321 2.02 -1.69 -12.00
CA VAL A 321 2.22 -2.90 -11.22
C VAL A 321 2.24 -4.11 -12.14
N LEU A 322 3.26 -4.96 -11.94
CA LEU A 322 3.40 -6.26 -12.57
C LEU A 322 3.24 -7.33 -11.49
N GLY A 323 2.35 -8.28 -11.70
CA GLY A 323 2.13 -9.41 -10.80
C GLY A 323 2.42 -10.74 -11.48
N PHE A 324 3.01 -11.68 -10.74
CA PHE A 324 3.27 -13.05 -11.17
C PHE A 324 2.72 -14.02 -10.15
N LEU A 325 1.96 -15.02 -10.64
CA LEU A 325 1.36 -16.08 -9.85
C LEU A 325 2.19 -17.36 -10.05
N LEU A 326 3.15 -17.57 -9.14
CA LEU A 326 4.07 -18.70 -9.22
C LEU A 326 3.50 -19.93 -8.52
N ASN A 327 3.78 -21.10 -9.04
CA ASN A 327 3.25 -22.38 -8.51
C ASN A 327 1.71 -22.45 -8.45
N ASN A 328 1.03 -21.80 -9.37
CA ASN A 328 -0.40 -21.95 -9.53
C ASN A 328 -0.68 -23.31 -10.21
N VAL A 329 -0.63 -24.38 -9.41
CA VAL A 329 -0.80 -25.77 -9.88
C VAL A 329 -2.24 -26.10 -10.26
N TYR A 330 -3.19 -25.29 -9.81
CA TYR A 330 -4.62 -25.49 -10.08
C TYR A 330 -5.04 -24.94 -11.44
N GLY A 331 -4.13 -24.26 -12.14
CA GLY A 331 -4.31 -23.78 -13.50
C GLY A 331 -5.60 -23.01 -13.67
N ASP A 332 -6.47 -23.54 -14.51
CA ASP A 332 -7.75 -22.90 -14.81
C ASP A 332 -8.79 -22.99 -13.69
N LEU A 333 -8.62 -23.87 -12.71
CA LEU A 333 -9.52 -24.01 -11.57
C LEU A 333 -9.22 -23.04 -10.43
N CYS A 334 -8.00 -22.46 -10.41
CA CYS A 334 -7.64 -21.46 -9.41
C CYS A 334 -8.06 -20.07 -9.89
N PRO A 335 -8.98 -19.42 -9.19
CA PRO A 335 -9.39 -18.08 -9.55
C PRO A 335 -8.23 -17.09 -9.45
N LYS A 336 -8.25 -16.09 -10.31
CA LYS A 336 -7.19 -15.08 -10.36
C LYS A 336 -7.36 -14.06 -9.26
N ASN A 337 -6.25 -13.69 -8.64
CA ASN A 337 -6.23 -12.59 -7.69
C ASN A 337 -6.49 -11.25 -8.38
N ILE A 338 -7.35 -10.44 -7.79
CA ILE A 338 -7.84 -9.22 -8.39
C ILE A 338 -7.71 -8.02 -7.45
N TRP A 339 -7.18 -8.24 -6.27
CA TRP A 339 -6.90 -7.18 -5.30
C TRP A 339 -5.53 -6.57 -5.49
#